data_eb9c2a5f357115b110af20f60439419b
#
_entry.id   eb9c2a5f357115b110af20f60439419b
#
_cell.length_a   1.000
_cell.length_b   1.000
_cell.length_c   1.000
_cell.angle_alpha   90.00
_cell.angle_beta   90.00
_cell.angle_gamma   90.00
#
_symmetry.space_group_name_H-M   'P 1'
#
loop_
_entity.id
_entity.type
_entity.pdbx_description
1 polymer ?
#
loop_
_entity_poly.entity_id
_entity_poly.type
_entity_poly.pdbx_seq_one_letter_code
_entity_poly.pdbx_strand_id
1 'polypeptide(L)'
;MYADEVTQVDPVTAIDEKISTKQSEIDSIASEYDAEGSKLQQLKNEQSRLQRESDELDAKRNRAKSALDKQYSRLLEDPDTDLVTFQKKYQESWSAVKENQSEALTNDQAITESEMRLSQIKQKQARLKTEFANLEESKIEARVKRLDAELRESDVLETSYKTACSTTMTLGECSSQGQHLTKQKAVKTFRAKLLDNLTESVIAKQNLNGVELNIHVQESQIIRSGFEGNNEYFTQMQAQLQAKPEAVAACKLLNVSSRYCLKGSSDEQTTKKDKQWANVTVRSDQYNDSVTINGINYGSTPVEIVLPAGRHQVTVAKDGYETYNRVITVNGNDTVWVKLRPNKDS
;
A
#
# COMPACT_ATOMS: atom_id res chain seq x y z
N MET A 1 8.69 37.58 26.66
CA MET A 1 8.30 36.19 26.60
C MET A 1 7.57 36.02 25.27
N TYR A 2 8.26 35.59 24.23
CA TYR A 2 7.64 35.24 22.96
C TYR A 2 7.10 33.82 23.14
N ALA A 3 5.79 33.66 23.07
CA ALA A 3 5.17 32.35 22.97
C ALA A 3 5.48 31.84 21.55
N ASP A 4 6.22 30.74 21.45
CA ASP A 4 6.34 29.95 20.23
C ASP A 4 4.93 29.48 19.85
N GLU A 5 4.36 30.09 18.82
CA GLU A 5 3.24 29.51 18.09
C GLU A 5 3.75 28.22 17.45
N VAL A 6 3.55 27.11 18.15
CA VAL A 6 3.66 25.79 17.52
C VAL A 6 2.57 25.74 16.47
N THR A 7 2.92 26.07 15.22
CA THR A 7 2.07 25.84 14.05
C THR A 7 1.76 24.35 13.99
N GLN A 8 0.58 23.99 14.46
CA GLN A 8 0.10 22.62 14.44
C GLN A 8 -0.07 22.23 12.96
N VAL A 9 0.89 21.46 12.44
CA VAL A 9 0.85 20.97 11.05
C VAL A 9 -0.45 20.19 10.85
N ASP A 10 -1.21 20.54 9.82
CA ASP A 10 -2.45 19.84 9.46
C ASP A 10 -2.16 18.33 9.32
N PRO A 11 -2.89 17.46 10.04
CA PRO A 11 -2.68 16.03 9.99
C PRO A 11 -2.75 15.43 8.58
N VAL A 12 -3.55 16.03 7.70
CA VAL A 12 -3.68 15.58 6.30
C VAL A 12 -2.40 15.87 5.53
N THR A 13 -1.82 17.06 5.67
CA THR A 13 -0.56 17.44 5.03
C THR A 13 0.59 16.52 5.48
N ALA A 14 0.68 16.23 6.78
CA ALA A 14 1.70 15.32 7.30
C ALA A 14 1.57 13.88 6.75
N ILE A 15 0.35 13.42 6.47
CA ILE A 15 0.11 12.12 5.85
C ILE A 15 0.47 12.17 4.36
N ASP A 16 0.19 13.26 3.66
CA ASP A 16 0.52 13.45 2.25
C ASP A 16 2.04 13.41 2.01
N GLU A 17 2.83 14.02 2.89
CA GLU A 17 4.29 13.91 2.84
C GLU A 17 4.77 12.46 3.00
N LYS A 18 4.16 11.70 3.93
CA LYS A 18 4.47 10.28 4.10
C LYS A 18 4.07 9.44 2.89
N ILE A 19 2.93 9.73 2.26
CA ILE A 19 2.48 9.07 1.02
C ILE A 19 3.48 9.34 -0.11
N SER A 20 3.89 10.60 -0.30
CA SER A 20 4.88 10.97 -1.31
C SER A 20 6.22 10.26 -1.11
N THR A 21 6.72 10.23 0.14
CA THR A 21 7.94 9.51 0.48
C THR A 21 7.80 8.01 0.19
N LYS A 22 6.68 7.42 0.57
CA LYS A 22 6.42 6.00 0.35
C LYS A 22 6.29 5.64 -1.12
N GLN A 23 5.71 6.51 -1.94
CA GLN A 23 5.66 6.35 -3.40
C GLN A 23 7.08 6.34 -4.00
N SER A 24 7.93 7.25 -3.57
CA SER A 24 9.33 7.29 -4.01
C SER A 24 10.11 6.01 -3.63
N GLU A 25 9.84 5.45 -2.43
CA GLU A 25 10.41 4.16 -2.03
C GLU A 25 9.92 3.01 -2.92
N ILE A 26 8.64 3.00 -3.28
CA ILE A 26 8.04 1.99 -4.19
C ILE A 26 8.69 2.06 -5.57
N ASP A 27 8.88 3.25 -6.11
CA ASP A 27 9.49 3.46 -7.43
C ASP A 27 10.98 3.04 -7.44
N SER A 28 11.71 3.33 -6.35
CA SER A 28 13.09 2.88 -6.16
C SER A 28 13.20 1.36 -6.14
N ILE A 29 12.33 0.69 -5.38
CA ILE A 29 12.32 -0.78 -5.28
C ILE A 29 11.87 -1.43 -6.60
N ALA A 30 11.01 -0.78 -7.38
CA ALA A 30 10.64 -1.27 -8.72
C ALA A 30 11.86 -1.27 -9.64
N SER A 31 12.65 -0.20 -9.64
CA SER A 31 13.89 -0.11 -10.41
C SER A 31 14.94 -1.15 -9.98
N GLU A 32 15.05 -1.39 -8.66
CA GLU A 32 15.94 -2.42 -8.11
C GLU A 32 15.51 -3.83 -8.56
N TYR A 33 14.21 -4.10 -8.58
CA TYR A 33 13.64 -5.35 -9.08
C TYR A 33 13.99 -5.60 -10.55
N ASP A 34 13.82 -4.60 -11.40
CA ASP A 34 14.11 -4.71 -12.84
C ASP A 34 15.60 -4.90 -13.10
N ALA A 35 16.46 -4.21 -12.35
CA ALA A 35 17.91 -4.37 -12.44
C ALA A 35 18.36 -5.78 -12.06
N GLU A 36 17.89 -6.31 -10.92
CA GLU A 36 18.24 -7.67 -10.47
C GLU A 36 17.63 -8.73 -11.39
N GLY A 37 16.43 -8.50 -11.95
CA GLY A 37 15.81 -9.36 -12.96
C GLY A 37 16.65 -9.46 -14.24
N SER A 38 17.17 -8.33 -14.70
CA SER A 38 18.05 -8.28 -15.87
C SER A 38 19.37 -9.03 -15.62
N LYS A 39 19.95 -8.88 -14.42
CA LYS A 39 21.16 -9.61 -13.99
C LYS A 39 20.91 -11.11 -13.95
N LEU A 40 19.80 -11.56 -13.37
CA LEU A 40 19.44 -12.99 -13.35
C LEU A 40 19.29 -13.57 -14.76
N GLN A 41 18.69 -12.80 -15.68
CA GLN A 41 18.61 -13.23 -17.07
C GLN A 41 19.97 -13.37 -17.74
N GLN A 42 20.90 -12.47 -17.48
CA GLN A 42 22.28 -12.57 -17.98
C GLN A 42 22.98 -13.82 -17.43
N LEU A 43 22.87 -14.10 -16.12
CA LEU A 43 23.43 -15.28 -15.49
C LEU A 43 22.86 -16.60 -16.08
N LYS A 44 21.56 -16.64 -16.36
CA LYS A 44 20.91 -17.81 -17.02
C LYS A 44 21.38 -17.99 -18.47
N ASN A 45 21.61 -16.90 -19.18
CA ASN A 45 22.19 -16.98 -20.52
C ASN A 45 23.63 -17.51 -20.47
N GLU A 46 24.42 -17.07 -19.49
CA GLU A 46 25.77 -17.55 -19.24
C GLU A 46 25.78 -19.04 -18.87
N GLN A 47 24.87 -19.49 -18.00
CA GLN A 47 24.69 -20.90 -17.68
C GLN A 47 24.49 -21.74 -18.96
N SER A 48 23.63 -21.26 -19.87
CA SER A 48 23.36 -21.94 -21.14
C SER A 48 24.58 -21.95 -22.06
N ARG A 49 25.46 -20.93 -22.00
CA ARG A 49 26.74 -20.89 -22.72
C ARG A 49 27.72 -21.91 -22.17
N LEU A 50 27.93 -21.90 -20.86
CA LEU A 50 28.85 -22.81 -20.16
C LEU A 50 28.45 -24.28 -20.34
N GLN A 51 27.14 -24.58 -20.37
CA GLN A 51 26.65 -25.93 -20.63
C GLN A 51 27.04 -26.42 -22.05
N ARG A 52 26.84 -25.58 -23.06
CA ARG A 52 27.25 -25.92 -24.46
C ARG A 52 28.78 -26.11 -24.56
N GLU A 53 29.55 -25.22 -23.92
CA GLU A 53 30.99 -25.30 -23.87
C GLU A 53 31.45 -26.57 -23.16
N SER A 54 30.78 -26.99 -22.07
CA SER A 54 31.03 -28.24 -21.37
C SER A 54 30.93 -29.45 -22.32
N ASP A 55 29.85 -29.51 -23.12
CA ASP A 55 29.63 -30.60 -24.08
C ASP A 55 30.78 -30.65 -25.15
N GLU A 56 31.20 -29.47 -25.63
CA GLU A 56 32.31 -29.39 -26.60
C GLU A 56 33.66 -29.80 -26.00
N LEU A 57 33.96 -29.35 -24.77
CA LEU A 57 35.18 -29.70 -24.05
C LEU A 57 35.24 -31.17 -23.67
N ASP A 58 34.15 -31.76 -23.28
CA ASP A 58 34.04 -33.20 -23.02
C ASP A 58 34.27 -34.01 -24.28
N ALA A 59 33.71 -33.60 -25.42
CA ALA A 59 33.98 -34.24 -26.70
C ALA A 59 35.50 -34.11 -27.07
N LYS A 60 36.08 -32.94 -26.86
CA LYS A 60 37.53 -32.72 -27.11
C LYS A 60 38.41 -33.56 -26.21
N ARG A 61 38.11 -33.64 -24.90
CA ARG A 61 38.82 -34.51 -23.94
C ARG A 61 38.70 -35.99 -24.34
N ASN A 62 37.53 -36.47 -24.75
CA ASN A 62 37.33 -37.86 -25.14
C ASN A 62 38.11 -38.19 -26.43
N ARG A 63 38.22 -37.25 -27.39
CA ARG A 63 39.06 -37.41 -28.59
C ARG A 63 40.52 -37.46 -28.23
N ALA A 64 40.99 -36.56 -27.34
CA ALA A 64 42.39 -36.54 -26.88
C ALA A 64 42.74 -37.83 -26.11
N LYS A 65 41.80 -38.33 -25.27
CA LYS A 65 41.96 -39.60 -24.59
C LYS A 65 42.13 -40.76 -25.57
N SER A 66 41.20 -40.89 -26.55
CA SER A 66 41.26 -41.95 -27.55
C SER A 66 42.55 -41.87 -28.40
N ALA A 67 43.05 -40.67 -28.70
CA ALA A 67 44.31 -40.48 -29.40
C ALA A 67 45.51 -40.93 -28.56
N LEU A 68 45.49 -40.61 -27.25
CA LEU A 68 46.52 -41.06 -26.32
C LEU A 68 46.54 -42.57 -26.17
N ASP A 69 45.37 -43.21 -26.01
CA ASP A 69 45.22 -44.67 -25.91
C ASP A 69 45.78 -45.39 -27.17
N LYS A 70 45.51 -44.85 -28.36
CA LYS A 70 46.09 -45.35 -29.63
C LYS A 70 47.60 -45.24 -29.65
N GLN A 71 48.20 -44.12 -29.21
CA GLN A 71 49.65 -43.97 -29.17
C GLN A 71 50.28 -44.89 -28.10
N TYR A 72 49.61 -45.09 -26.99
CA TYR A 72 50.03 -46.03 -25.97
C TYR A 72 50.11 -47.46 -26.50
N SER A 73 49.10 -47.89 -27.28
CA SER A 73 49.11 -49.20 -27.96
C SER A 73 50.28 -49.31 -28.98
N ARG A 74 50.57 -48.25 -29.72
CA ARG A 74 51.69 -48.21 -30.71
C ARG A 74 53.06 -48.28 -30.01
N LEU A 75 53.21 -47.64 -28.85
CA LEU A 75 54.46 -47.68 -28.08
C LEU A 75 54.91 -49.10 -27.73
N LEU A 76 53.93 -50.04 -27.59
CA LEU A 76 54.22 -51.45 -27.35
C LEU A 76 54.82 -52.18 -28.58
N GLU A 77 54.62 -51.61 -29.77
CA GLU A 77 55.13 -52.14 -31.05
C GLU A 77 56.37 -51.38 -31.50
N ASP A 78 56.39 -50.06 -31.29
CA ASP A 78 57.42 -49.13 -31.68
C ASP A 78 57.85 -48.23 -30.52
N PRO A 79 59.04 -48.45 -29.89
CA PRO A 79 59.52 -47.71 -28.70
C PRO A 79 59.73 -46.22 -28.96
N ASP A 80 59.92 -45.79 -30.22
CA ASP A 80 60.23 -44.39 -30.61
C ASP A 80 58.93 -43.55 -30.76
N THR A 81 57.80 -44.10 -30.42
CA THR A 81 56.51 -43.42 -30.51
C THR A 81 56.41 -42.22 -29.55
N ASP A 82 56.04 -41.01 -30.07
CA ASP A 82 55.85 -39.80 -29.26
C ASP A 82 54.56 -39.89 -28.42
N LEU A 83 54.73 -40.29 -27.17
CA LEU A 83 53.63 -40.34 -26.18
C LEU A 83 53.45 -39.01 -25.45
N VAL A 84 54.50 -38.23 -25.27
CA VAL A 84 54.54 -37.01 -24.44
C VAL A 84 53.62 -35.94 -24.99
N THR A 85 53.65 -35.70 -26.30
CA THR A 85 52.78 -34.73 -26.95
C THR A 85 51.29 -35.07 -26.80
N PHE A 86 50.93 -36.34 -26.90
CA PHE A 86 49.52 -36.77 -26.72
C PHE A 86 49.10 -36.72 -25.27
N GLN A 87 49.97 -37.02 -24.33
CA GLN A 87 49.71 -36.87 -22.91
C GLN A 87 49.50 -35.41 -22.52
N LYS A 88 50.31 -34.47 -23.06
CA LYS A 88 50.13 -33.04 -22.83
C LYS A 88 48.81 -32.54 -23.38
N LYS A 89 48.41 -32.93 -24.60
CA LYS A 89 47.09 -32.57 -25.18
C LYS A 89 45.93 -33.09 -24.32
N TYR A 90 46.02 -34.29 -23.77
CA TYR A 90 44.98 -34.84 -22.88
C TYR A 90 44.92 -34.05 -21.56
N GLN A 91 46.09 -33.71 -20.96
CA GLN A 91 46.16 -32.88 -19.76
C GLN A 91 45.55 -31.49 -19.96
N GLU A 92 45.88 -30.84 -21.08
CA GLU A 92 45.31 -29.53 -21.46
C GLU A 92 43.78 -29.60 -21.62
N SER A 93 43.27 -30.64 -22.30
CA SER A 93 41.82 -30.81 -22.47
C SER A 93 41.11 -31.09 -21.15
N TRP A 94 41.76 -31.83 -20.23
CA TRP A 94 41.25 -32.10 -18.89
C TRP A 94 41.24 -30.86 -18.00
N SER A 95 42.29 -30.01 -18.12
CA SER A 95 42.34 -28.73 -17.42
C SER A 95 41.23 -27.80 -17.87
N ALA A 96 40.93 -27.70 -19.18
CA ALA A 96 39.85 -26.91 -19.71
C ALA A 96 38.46 -27.36 -19.21
N VAL A 97 38.24 -28.69 -19.11
CA VAL A 97 36.98 -29.21 -18.52
C VAL A 97 36.85 -28.79 -17.07
N LYS A 98 37.91 -28.87 -16.27
CA LYS A 98 37.87 -28.46 -14.84
C LYS A 98 37.62 -26.97 -14.69
N GLU A 99 38.21 -26.14 -15.52
CA GLU A 99 38.02 -24.69 -15.53
C GLU A 99 36.56 -24.34 -15.83
N ASN A 100 35.99 -24.89 -16.90
CA ASN A 100 34.57 -24.71 -17.23
C ASN A 100 33.62 -25.18 -16.10
N GLN A 101 33.92 -26.33 -15.46
CA GLN A 101 33.14 -26.82 -14.32
C GLN A 101 33.19 -25.85 -13.12
N SER A 102 34.38 -25.26 -12.87
CA SER A 102 34.54 -24.25 -11.80
C SER A 102 33.74 -22.96 -12.10
N GLU A 103 33.77 -22.50 -13.37
CA GLU A 103 33.00 -21.35 -13.81
C GLU A 103 31.49 -21.61 -13.73
N ALA A 104 31.05 -22.80 -14.16
CA ALA A 104 29.65 -23.21 -14.07
C ALA A 104 29.15 -23.22 -12.63
N LEU A 105 29.95 -23.78 -11.69
CA LEU A 105 29.58 -23.77 -10.26
C LEU A 105 29.49 -22.34 -9.69
N THR A 106 30.40 -21.47 -10.05
CA THR A 106 30.38 -20.06 -9.63
C THR A 106 29.15 -19.33 -10.17
N ASN A 107 28.81 -19.60 -11.44
CA ASN A 107 27.62 -19.01 -12.06
C ASN A 107 26.32 -19.53 -11.42
N ASP A 108 26.23 -20.81 -11.07
CA ASP A 108 25.08 -21.39 -10.38
C ASP A 108 24.88 -20.80 -8.97
N GLN A 109 25.98 -20.55 -8.26
CA GLN A 109 25.93 -19.84 -6.98
C GLN A 109 25.41 -18.40 -7.16
N ALA A 110 25.88 -17.68 -8.19
CA ALA A 110 25.43 -16.33 -8.49
C ALA A 110 23.94 -16.28 -8.89
N ILE A 111 23.44 -17.28 -9.63
CA ILE A 111 22.02 -17.44 -9.95
C ILE A 111 21.20 -17.59 -8.66
N THR A 112 21.63 -18.49 -7.77
CA THR A 112 20.93 -18.74 -6.50
C THR A 112 20.87 -17.48 -5.63
N GLU A 113 21.98 -16.74 -5.53
CA GLU A 113 22.03 -15.47 -4.80
C GLU A 113 21.10 -14.41 -5.42
N SER A 114 21.07 -14.29 -6.75
CA SER A 114 20.21 -13.35 -7.46
C SER A 114 18.73 -13.70 -7.27
N GLU A 115 18.37 -14.98 -7.31
CA GLU A 115 17.00 -15.44 -7.04
C GLU A 115 16.55 -15.14 -5.60
N MET A 116 17.45 -15.33 -4.63
CA MET A 116 17.17 -14.94 -3.24
C MET A 116 16.97 -13.43 -3.08
N ARG A 117 17.80 -12.62 -3.73
CA ARG A 117 17.65 -11.15 -3.73
C ARG A 117 16.32 -10.71 -4.35
N LEU A 118 15.93 -11.27 -5.49
CA LEU A 118 14.63 -11.00 -6.12
C LEU A 118 13.46 -11.36 -5.20
N SER A 119 13.55 -12.45 -4.47
CA SER A 119 12.55 -12.82 -3.48
C SER A 119 12.44 -11.76 -2.36
N GLN A 120 13.57 -11.30 -1.82
CA GLN A 120 13.61 -10.25 -0.80
C GLN A 120 13.02 -8.92 -1.31
N ILE A 121 13.35 -8.53 -2.56
CA ILE A 121 12.83 -7.32 -3.20
C ILE A 121 11.31 -7.43 -3.34
N LYS A 122 10.77 -8.57 -3.80
CA LYS A 122 9.32 -8.81 -3.88
C LYS A 122 8.62 -8.67 -2.53
N GLN A 123 9.21 -9.21 -1.46
CA GLN A 123 8.67 -9.07 -0.11
C GLN A 123 8.63 -7.59 0.31
N LYS A 124 9.72 -6.85 0.07
CA LYS A 124 9.80 -5.43 0.37
C LYS A 124 8.76 -4.62 -0.42
N GLN A 125 8.56 -4.92 -1.72
CA GLN A 125 7.51 -4.31 -2.54
C GLN A 125 6.11 -4.57 -1.98
N ALA A 126 5.79 -5.80 -1.60
CA ALA A 126 4.50 -6.16 -1.03
C ALA A 126 4.23 -5.40 0.27
N ARG A 127 5.24 -5.31 1.14
CA ARG A 127 5.16 -4.55 2.39
C ARG A 127 4.92 -3.06 2.12
N LEU A 128 5.70 -2.43 1.24
CA LEU A 128 5.56 -1.01 0.91
C LEU A 128 4.19 -0.69 0.32
N LYS A 129 3.66 -1.55 -0.57
CA LYS A 129 2.30 -1.40 -1.12
C LYS A 129 1.22 -1.45 -0.03
N THR A 130 1.37 -2.34 0.97
CA THR A 130 0.44 -2.41 2.09
C THR A 130 0.53 -1.17 2.99
N GLU A 131 1.75 -0.71 3.27
CA GLU A 131 1.98 0.53 4.04
C GLU A 131 1.38 1.75 3.32
N PHE A 132 1.55 1.84 2.01
CA PHE A 132 0.98 2.87 1.17
C PHE A 132 -0.56 2.89 1.23
N ALA A 133 -1.20 1.73 1.05
CA ALA A 133 -2.65 1.60 1.15
C ALA A 133 -3.18 1.99 2.55
N ASN A 134 -2.45 1.64 3.61
CA ASN A 134 -2.81 2.05 4.97
C ASN A 134 -2.68 3.57 5.17
N LEU A 135 -1.70 4.22 4.55
CA LEU A 135 -1.56 5.68 4.59
C LEU A 135 -2.69 6.37 3.83
N GLU A 136 -3.09 5.85 2.67
CA GLU A 136 -4.26 6.37 1.93
C GLU A 136 -5.55 6.26 2.76
N GLU A 137 -5.78 5.12 3.43
CA GLU A 137 -6.92 4.96 4.33
C GLU A 137 -6.86 5.94 5.50
N SER A 138 -5.69 6.11 6.12
CA SER A 138 -5.46 7.08 7.19
C SER A 138 -5.69 8.54 6.73
N LYS A 139 -5.35 8.86 5.48
CA LYS A 139 -5.63 10.18 4.89
C LYS A 139 -7.13 10.44 4.80
N ILE A 140 -7.91 9.45 4.33
CA ILE A 140 -9.37 9.56 4.28
C ILE A 140 -9.94 9.78 5.68
N GLU A 141 -9.50 9.01 6.67
CA GLU A 141 -9.92 9.16 8.08
C GLU A 141 -9.59 10.57 8.62
N ALA A 142 -8.39 11.08 8.36
CA ALA A 142 -7.98 12.42 8.79
C ALA A 142 -8.82 13.53 8.14
N ARG A 143 -9.11 13.42 6.83
CA ARG A 143 -9.98 14.35 6.09
C ARG A 143 -11.39 14.37 6.65
N VAL A 144 -11.98 13.19 6.88
CA VAL A 144 -13.32 13.06 7.47
C VAL A 144 -13.37 13.69 8.85
N LYS A 145 -12.37 13.41 9.70
CA LYS A 145 -12.29 13.96 11.05
C LYS A 145 -12.13 15.49 11.06
N ARG A 146 -11.30 16.03 10.17
CA ARG A 146 -11.13 17.48 10.00
C ARG A 146 -12.44 18.12 9.57
N LEU A 147 -13.10 17.60 8.53
CA LEU A 147 -14.35 18.14 8.02
C LEU A 147 -15.47 18.05 9.06
N ASP A 148 -15.57 16.96 9.83
CA ASP A 148 -16.58 16.85 10.92
C ASP A 148 -16.36 17.91 12.00
N ALA A 149 -15.10 18.23 12.33
CA ALA A 149 -14.79 19.31 13.27
C ALA A 149 -15.16 20.69 12.70
N GLU A 150 -14.80 20.98 11.46
CA GLU A 150 -15.13 22.24 10.75
C GLU A 150 -16.66 22.43 10.66
N LEU A 151 -17.41 21.35 10.40
CA LEU A 151 -18.87 21.40 10.31
C LEU A 151 -19.58 21.68 11.65
N ARG A 152 -18.90 21.49 12.79
CA ARG A 152 -19.44 21.71 14.13
C ARG A 152 -19.12 23.09 14.71
N GLU A 153 -18.43 23.93 13.97
CA GLU A 153 -18.12 25.28 14.40
C GLU A 153 -19.38 26.10 14.66
N SER A 154 -19.28 27.00 15.62
CA SER A 154 -20.33 27.96 15.95
C SER A 154 -19.85 29.37 15.57
N ASP A 155 -20.79 30.23 15.18
CA ASP A 155 -20.49 31.61 14.83
C ASP A 155 -21.61 32.54 15.28
N VAL A 156 -21.27 33.81 15.48
CA VAL A 156 -22.21 34.88 15.81
C VAL A 156 -22.40 35.77 14.61
N LEU A 157 -23.61 35.79 14.08
CA LEU A 157 -23.93 36.60 12.91
C LEU A 157 -24.92 37.74 13.25
N GLU A 158 -24.62 38.89 12.77
CA GLU A 158 -25.52 40.02 12.73
C GLU A 158 -26.25 40.02 11.37
N THR A 159 -27.57 40.04 11.41
CA THR A 159 -28.41 39.96 10.20
C THR A 159 -29.58 40.89 10.32
N SER A 160 -29.88 41.59 9.23
CA SER A 160 -31.03 42.49 9.13
C SER A 160 -31.95 42.06 7.99
N TYR A 161 -33.27 42.28 8.20
CA TYR A 161 -34.28 42.00 7.20
C TYR A 161 -35.39 43.05 7.26
N LYS A 162 -35.94 43.44 6.10
CA LYS A 162 -37.14 44.28 5.97
C LYS A 162 -38.32 43.42 5.55
N THR A 163 -39.34 43.42 6.35
CA THR A 163 -40.58 42.65 6.13
C THR A 163 -41.71 43.57 5.72
N ALA A 164 -42.31 43.28 4.58
CA ALA A 164 -43.53 44.00 4.17
C ALA A 164 -44.74 43.45 4.98
N CYS A 165 -45.42 44.32 5.68
CA CYS A 165 -46.57 43.97 6.50
C CYS A 165 -47.89 44.18 5.69
N SER A 166 -48.77 43.23 5.73
CA SER A 166 -50.11 43.36 5.14
C SER A 166 -50.95 44.32 5.98
N THR A 167 -51.86 45.06 5.34
CA THR A 167 -52.84 45.94 6.02
C THR A 167 -53.78 45.19 6.96
N THR A 168 -53.89 43.87 6.84
CA THR A 168 -54.71 43.02 7.68
C THR A 168 -53.96 42.47 8.89
N MET A 169 -52.65 42.63 8.97
CA MET A 169 -51.82 42.16 10.09
C MET A 169 -51.77 43.16 11.23
N THR A 170 -51.78 42.64 12.44
CA THR A 170 -51.48 43.42 13.64
C THR A 170 -49.98 43.77 13.73
N LEU A 171 -49.64 44.83 14.47
CA LEU A 171 -48.25 45.20 14.72
C LEU A 171 -47.41 44.06 15.33
N GLY A 172 -48.02 43.29 16.23
CA GLY A 172 -47.39 42.14 16.89
C GLY A 172 -47.10 40.99 15.91
N GLU A 173 -48.03 40.68 15.02
CA GLU A 173 -47.87 39.68 13.98
C GLU A 173 -46.77 40.07 12.98
N CYS A 174 -46.74 41.34 12.54
CA CYS A 174 -45.69 41.80 11.65
C CYS A 174 -44.32 41.78 12.32
N SER A 175 -44.20 42.17 13.59
CA SER A 175 -42.96 42.06 14.35
C SER A 175 -42.50 40.61 14.47
N SER A 176 -43.37 39.69 14.81
CA SER A 176 -43.07 38.27 14.92
C SER A 176 -42.60 37.68 13.57
N GLN A 177 -43.29 38.02 12.48
CA GLN A 177 -42.91 37.66 11.13
C GLN A 177 -41.52 38.18 10.75
N GLY A 178 -41.22 39.47 11.06
CA GLY A 178 -39.93 40.11 10.83
C GLY A 178 -38.81 39.40 11.56
N GLN A 179 -39.01 39.07 12.83
CA GLN A 179 -38.04 38.31 13.63
C GLN A 179 -37.80 36.91 13.04
N HIS A 180 -38.89 36.21 12.66
CA HIS A 180 -38.81 34.87 12.05
C HIS A 180 -38.04 34.88 10.73
N LEU A 181 -38.33 35.81 9.82
CA LEU A 181 -37.64 35.94 8.55
C LEU A 181 -36.16 36.36 8.70
N THR A 182 -35.87 37.21 9.71
CA THR A 182 -34.50 37.58 10.04
C THR A 182 -33.69 36.36 10.53
N LYS A 183 -34.28 35.50 11.39
CA LYS A 183 -33.70 34.24 11.82
C LYS A 183 -33.44 33.29 10.64
N GLN A 184 -34.45 33.14 9.75
CA GLN A 184 -34.26 32.30 8.55
C GLN A 184 -33.11 32.81 7.64
N LYS A 185 -33.02 34.12 7.48
CA LYS A 185 -31.89 34.72 6.72
C LYS A 185 -30.58 34.45 7.41
N ALA A 186 -30.48 34.59 8.75
CA ALA A 186 -29.28 34.29 9.52
C ALA A 186 -28.84 32.83 9.32
N VAL A 187 -29.77 31.86 9.40
CA VAL A 187 -29.50 30.44 9.15
C VAL A 187 -28.99 30.20 7.73
N LYS A 188 -29.64 30.82 6.70
CA LYS A 188 -29.17 30.67 5.31
C LYS A 188 -27.77 31.28 5.11
N THR A 189 -27.49 32.44 5.69
CA THR A 189 -26.19 33.10 5.60
C THR A 189 -25.11 32.29 6.32
N PHE A 190 -25.43 31.77 7.51
CA PHE A 190 -24.51 30.90 8.26
C PHE A 190 -24.18 29.63 7.48
N ARG A 191 -25.20 28.96 6.88
CA ARG A 191 -24.99 27.78 6.06
C ARG A 191 -24.04 28.06 4.89
N ALA A 192 -24.24 29.18 4.18
CA ALA A 192 -23.38 29.54 3.07
C ALA A 192 -21.94 29.81 3.56
N LYS A 193 -21.78 30.60 4.63
CA LYS A 193 -20.49 30.93 5.23
C LYS A 193 -19.76 29.68 5.73
N LEU A 194 -20.46 28.77 6.40
CA LEU A 194 -19.91 27.51 6.88
C LEU A 194 -19.35 26.68 5.73
N LEU A 195 -20.11 26.52 4.64
CA LEU A 195 -19.66 25.78 3.46
C LEU A 195 -18.52 26.46 2.69
N ASP A 196 -18.46 27.79 2.71
CA ASP A 196 -17.40 28.58 2.08
C ASP A 196 -16.07 28.44 2.84
N ASN A 197 -16.15 28.36 4.16
CA ASN A 197 -14.99 28.28 5.05
C ASN A 197 -14.39 26.87 5.19
N LEU A 198 -15.06 25.83 4.70
CA LEU A 198 -14.54 24.48 4.76
C LEU A 198 -13.23 24.36 3.97
N THR A 199 -12.25 23.66 4.51
CA THR A 199 -10.98 23.37 3.83
C THR A 199 -11.21 22.70 2.47
N GLU A 200 -12.23 21.85 2.36
CA GLU A 200 -12.62 21.14 1.12
C GLU A 200 -13.96 21.65 0.55
N SER A 201 -14.16 22.97 0.58
CA SER A 201 -15.42 23.65 0.19
C SER A 201 -15.91 23.26 -1.21
N VAL A 202 -15.00 23.10 -2.19
CA VAL A 202 -15.35 22.74 -3.57
C VAL A 202 -16.02 21.37 -3.65
N ILE A 203 -15.43 20.35 -3.03
CA ILE A 203 -15.96 18.98 -3.00
C ILE A 203 -17.25 18.94 -2.20
N ALA A 204 -17.28 19.60 -1.03
CA ALA A 204 -18.45 19.65 -0.17
C ALA A 204 -19.67 20.28 -0.87
N LYS A 205 -19.48 21.34 -1.64
CA LYS A 205 -20.57 21.98 -2.40
C LYS A 205 -21.10 21.11 -3.54
N GLN A 206 -20.24 20.32 -4.19
CA GLN A 206 -20.67 19.38 -5.24
C GLN A 206 -21.55 18.25 -4.69
N ASN A 207 -21.29 17.81 -3.46
CA ASN A 207 -21.95 16.68 -2.84
C ASN A 207 -23.01 17.07 -1.77
N LEU A 208 -23.50 18.31 -1.81
CA LEU A 208 -24.40 18.85 -0.82
C LEU A 208 -25.83 18.24 -0.87
N ASN A 209 -26.18 17.58 -1.96
CA ASN A 209 -27.50 16.98 -2.15
C ASN A 209 -27.77 15.86 -1.13
N GLY A 210 -28.86 16.01 -0.35
CA GLY A 210 -29.22 15.00 0.66
C GLY A 210 -28.39 15.03 1.94
N VAL A 211 -27.65 16.13 2.20
CA VAL A 211 -26.92 16.36 3.45
C VAL A 211 -27.64 17.35 4.33
N GLU A 212 -27.99 16.91 5.55
CA GLU A 212 -28.63 17.76 6.56
C GLU A 212 -27.58 18.29 7.53
N LEU A 213 -27.42 19.62 7.58
CA LEU A 213 -26.48 20.28 8.50
C LEU A 213 -27.13 20.68 9.84
N ASN A 214 -28.46 20.65 9.92
CA ASN A 214 -29.23 20.92 11.13
C ASN A 214 -28.76 22.15 11.93
N ILE A 215 -28.85 23.35 11.31
CA ILE A 215 -28.40 24.58 11.93
C ILE A 215 -29.38 25.05 13.00
N HIS A 216 -28.91 25.20 14.22
CA HIS A 216 -29.68 25.69 15.36
C HIS A 216 -29.26 27.09 15.72
N VAL A 217 -30.27 27.95 16.02
CA VAL A 217 -30.07 29.24 16.66
C VAL A 217 -30.04 29.00 18.16
N GLN A 218 -28.89 29.12 18.79
CA GLN A 218 -28.70 28.92 20.25
C GLN A 218 -29.27 30.11 21.00
N GLU A 219 -28.85 31.32 20.64
CA GLU A 219 -29.27 32.55 21.22
C GLU A 219 -29.54 33.59 20.11
N SER A 220 -30.50 34.48 20.35
CA SER A 220 -30.77 35.59 19.43
C SER A 220 -31.17 36.83 20.21
N GLN A 221 -30.55 37.95 19.92
CA GLN A 221 -30.83 39.26 20.51
C GLN A 221 -31.20 40.23 19.41
N ILE A 222 -32.32 40.96 19.61
CA ILE A 222 -32.73 42.02 18.71
C ILE A 222 -31.88 43.26 19.05
N ILE A 223 -31.13 43.77 18.09
CA ILE A 223 -30.35 44.99 18.24
C ILE A 223 -31.21 46.21 17.97
N ARG A 224 -31.99 46.17 16.89
CA ARG A 224 -32.87 47.24 16.46
C ARG A 224 -34.08 46.67 15.72
N SER A 225 -35.26 47.19 16.01
CA SER A 225 -36.45 46.90 15.23
C SER A 225 -37.40 48.09 15.22
N GLY A 226 -38.22 48.19 14.19
CA GLY A 226 -39.20 49.23 14.06
C GLY A 226 -39.77 49.37 12.65
N PHE A 227 -40.83 50.18 12.52
CA PHE A 227 -41.40 50.50 11.23
C PHE A 227 -40.51 51.55 10.51
N GLU A 228 -40.23 51.29 9.25
CA GLU A 228 -39.52 52.18 8.33
C GLU A 228 -40.49 52.47 7.13
N GLY A 229 -41.09 53.66 7.11
CA GLY A 229 -42.01 54.03 6.04
C GLY A 229 -43.40 53.35 6.15
N ASN A 230 -44.15 53.34 5.04
CA ASN A 230 -45.48 52.76 5.00
C ASN A 230 -45.43 51.25 4.79
N ASN A 231 -45.74 50.47 5.80
CA ASN A 231 -45.84 49.01 5.77
C ASN A 231 -44.55 48.18 5.74
N GLU A 232 -43.36 48.75 6.00
CA GLU A 232 -42.13 47.95 6.16
C GLU A 232 -41.70 47.89 7.62
N TYR A 233 -41.43 46.70 8.13
CA TYR A 233 -40.88 46.47 9.46
C TYR A 233 -39.45 46.00 9.35
N PHE A 234 -38.51 46.79 9.86
CA PHE A 234 -37.09 46.48 9.92
C PHE A 234 -36.77 45.71 11.18
N THR A 235 -35.96 44.65 11.05
CA THR A 235 -35.44 43.89 12.18
C THR A 235 -33.94 43.67 11.95
N GLN A 236 -33.11 44.07 12.93
CA GLN A 236 -31.70 43.75 13.00
C GLN A 236 -31.47 42.91 14.24
N MET A 237 -30.82 41.77 14.05
CA MET A 237 -30.66 40.76 15.08
C MET A 237 -29.24 40.21 15.05
N GLN A 238 -28.66 39.99 16.23
CA GLN A 238 -27.48 39.17 16.45
C GLN A 238 -27.91 37.79 16.87
N ALA A 239 -27.39 36.75 16.21
CA ALA A 239 -27.75 35.38 16.50
C ALA A 239 -26.50 34.53 16.61
N GLN A 240 -26.41 33.73 17.65
CA GLN A 240 -25.41 32.67 17.80
C GLN A 240 -25.96 31.40 17.17
N LEU A 241 -25.24 30.89 16.15
CA LEU A 241 -25.65 29.75 15.36
C LEU A 241 -24.62 28.63 15.50
N GLN A 242 -25.11 27.41 15.54
CA GLN A 242 -24.31 26.19 15.56
C GLN A 242 -24.92 25.15 14.65
N ALA A 243 -24.11 24.50 13.82
CA ALA A 243 -24.56 23.35 13.06
C ALA A 243 -24.38 22.07 13.87
N LYS A 244 -25.37 21.20 13.76
CA LYS A 244 -25.35 19.81 14.30
C LYS A 244 -25.55 18.85 13.13
N PRO A 245 -24.50 18.62 12.31
CA PRO A 245 -24.60 17.78 11.14
C PRO A 245 -25.01 16.35 11.53
N GLU A 246 -25.66 15.63 10.60
CA GLU A 246 -25.90 14.20 10.78
C GLU A 246 -24.56 13.44 10.88
N ALA A 247 -24.54 12.28 11.56
CA ALA A 247 -23.32 11.52 11.83
C ALA A 247 -22.51 11.13 10.57
N VAL A 248 -23.16 11.07 9.42
CA VAL A 248 -22.54 10.71 8.14
C VAL A 248 -22.33 11.91 7.19
N ALA A 249 -22.61 13.14 7.66
CA ALA A 249 -22.53 14.33 6.83
C ALA A 249 -21.14 14.54 6.20
N ALA A 250 -20.09 14.44 6.99
CA ALA A 250 -18.71 14.59 6.50
C ALA A 250 -18.39 13.55 5.42
N CYS A 251 -18.79 12.30 5.58
CA CYS A 251 -18.56 11.24 4.60
C CYS A 251 -19.35 11.49 3.29
N LYS A 252 -20.59 11.94 3.39
CA LYS A 252 -21.40 12.30 2.21
C LYS A 252 -20.79 13.46 1.46
N LEU A 253 -20.35 14.51 2.16
CA LEU A 253 -19.74 15.69 1.54
C LEU A 253 -18.40 15.37 0.86
N LEU A 254 -17.61 14.46 1.41
CA LEU A 254 -16.35 14.00 0.81
C LEU A 254 -16.56 12.89 -0.24
N ASN A 255 -17.79 12.39 -0.41
CA ASN A 255 -18.09 11.26 -1.26
C ASN A 255 -17.25 10.01 -0.93
N VAL A 256 -17.08 9.73 0.36
CA VAL A 256 -16.38 8.54 0.87
C VAL A 256 -17.34 7.60 1.61
N SER A 257 -16.91 6.37 1.84
CA SER A 257 -17.72 5.37 2.53
C SER A 257 -18.12 5.84 3.94
N SER A 258 -19.38 5.65 4.32
CA SER A 258 -19.94 5.97 5.65
C SER A 258 -19.21 5.26 6.80
N ARG A 259 -18.48 4.17 6.53
CA ARG A 259 -17.67 3.46 7.53
C ARG A 259 -16.66 4.37 8.25
N TYR A 260 -16.15 5.40 7.58
CA TYR A 260 -15.19 6.35 8.16
C TYR A 260 -15.83 7.33 9.14
N CYS A 261 -17.13 7.59 9.00
CA CYS A 261 -17.90 8.44 9.92
C CYS A 261 -18.43 7.64 11.11
N LEU A 262 -18.79 6.37 10.92
CA LEU A 262 -19.43 5.54 11.95
C LEU A 262 -18.43 4.92 12.94
N LYS A 263 -17.14 4.85 12.61
CA LYS A 263 -16.08 4.37 13.51
C LYS A 263 -15.93 5.21 14.79
N GLY A 264 -16.44 6.43 14.84
CA GLY A 264 -16.29 7.35 15.98
C GLY A 264 -17.34 7.22 17.10
N SER A 265 -18.38 6.39 16.93
CA SER A 265 -19.47 6.28 17.93
C SER A 265 -19.47 5.00 18.76
N SER A 266 -18.55 4.06 18.51
CA SER A 266 -18.47 2.79 19.25
C SER A 266 -17.09 2.34 19.71
N ASP A 267 -16.00 3.09 19.45
CA ASP A 267 -14.65 2.62 19.76
C ASP A 267 -13.72 3.68 20.38
N GLU A 268 -14.10 4.24 21.54
CA GLU A 268 -13.10 4.80 22.47
C GLU A 268 -12.35 3.70 23.25
N GLN A 269 -12.59 2.42 22.98
CA GLN A 269 -11.97 1.29 23.69
C GLN A 269 -11.53 0.10 22.82
N THR A 270 -11.33 0.25 21.51
CA THR A 270 -10.50 -0.72 20.81
C THR A 270 -9.19 -0.04 20.41
N THR A 271 -8.18 -0.27 21.27
CA THR A 271 -6.76 -0.08 20.99
C THR A 271 -6.50 -0.22 19.50
N LYS A 272 -5.85 0.80 18.88
CA LYS A 272 -5.09 0.63 17.67
C LYS A 272 -4.26 -0.66 17.83
N LYS A 273 -4.77 -1.78 17.36
CA LYS A 273 -3.91 -2.90 17.04
C LYS A 273 -3.08 -2.38 15.88
N ASP A 274 -1.91 -1.83 16.18
CA ASP A 274 -0.83 -1.78 15.22
C ASP A 274 -0.86 -3.16 14.56
N LYS A 275 -1.03 -3.19 13.24
CA LYS A 275 -0.94 -4.46 12.51
C LYS A 275 0.45 -4.99 12.82
N GLN A 276 0.56 -5.84 13.84
CA GLN A 276 1.81 -6.44 14.23
C GLN A 276 2.29 -7.25 13.04
N TRP A 277 3.46 -6.90 12.55
CA TRP A 277 4.15 -7.67 11.55
C TRP A 277 4.89 -8.81 12.22
N ALA A 278 4.84 -9.98 11.64
CA ALA A 278 5.46 -11.17 12.18
C ALA A 278 6.34 -11.83 11.11
N ASN A 279 7.49 -12.32 11.53
CA ASN A 279 8.35 -13.14 10.68
C ASN A 279 7.78 -14.55 10.61
N VAL A 280 7.42 -14.99 9.42
CA VAL A 280 6.92 -16.34 9.16
C VAL A 280 7.94 -17.07 8.29
N THR A 281 8.46 -18.19 8.78
CA THR A 281 9.35 -19.06 8.03
C THR A 281 8.54 -20.23 7.48
N VAL A 282 8.53 -20.41 6.16
CA VAL A 282 7.92 -21.58 5.52
C VAL A 282 9.02 -22.58 5.17
N ARG A 283 8.90 -23.80 5.64
CA ARG A 283 9.83 -24.92 5.38
C ARG A 283 9.08 -26.12 4.86
N SER A 284 9.67 -26.87 3.95
CA SER A 284 9.17 -28.17 3.53
C SER A 284 10.22 -29.27 3.72
N ASP A 285 9.78 -30.51 3.59
CA ASP A 285 10.65 -31.70 3.61
C ASP A 285 11.26 -32.00 2.24
N GLN A 286 10.99 -31.15 1.22
CA GLN A 286 11.44 -31.33 -0.15
C GLN A 286 12.23 -30.10 -0.63
N TYR A 287 13.19 -30.32 -1.55
CA TYR A 287 13.93 -29.26 -2.25
C TYR A 287 13.27 -28.94 -3.58
N ASN A 288 13.54 -27.76 -4.13
CA ASN A 288 13.00 -27.28 -5.42
C ASN A 288 11.46 -27.27 -5.48
N ASP A 289 10.83 -26.89 -4.39
CA ASP A 289 9.41 -26.59 -4.31
C ASP A 289 9.14 -25.11 -4.64
N SER A 290 7.88 -24.76 -4.76
CA SER A 290 7.45 -23.37 -4.99
C SER A 290 6.47 -22.97 -3.91
N VAL A 291 6.79 -21.91 -3.17
CA VAL A 291 5.96 -21.32 -2.11
C VAL A 291 5.20 -20.13 -2.66
N THR A 292 3.88 -20.17 -2.56
CA THR A 292 3.00 -19.05 -2.92
C THR A 292 2.19 -18.64 -1.70
N ILE A 293 2.18 -17.33 -1.37
CA ILE A 293 1.40 -16.78 -0.26
C ILE A 293 0.50 -15.68 -0.79
N ASN A 294 -0.80 -15.80 -0.55
CA ASN A 294 -1.83 -14.87 -1.07
C ASN A 294 -1.71 -14.64 -2.59
N GLY A 295 -1.33 -15.67 -3.34
CA GLY A 295 -1.15 -15.59 -4.79
C GLY A 295 0.20 -15.05 -5.28
N ILE A 296 1.11 -14.67 -4.37
CA ILE A 296 2.46 -14.19 -4.70
C ILE A 296 3.47 -15.32 -4.51
N ASN A 297 4.26 -15.62 -5.52
CA ASN A 297 5.31 -16.64 -5.47
C ASN A 297 6.57 -16.06 -4.80
N TYR A 298 7.10 -16.77 -3.80
CA TYR A 298 8.27 -16.40 -3.01
C TYR A 298 9.50 -17.30 -3.25
N GLY A 299 9.40 -18.26 -4.17
CA GLY A 299 10.49 -19.18 -4.50
C GLY A 299 10.41 -20.51 -3.75
N SER A 300 11.55 -21.18 -3.59
CA SER A 300 11.67 -22.50 -2.94
C SER A 300 11.93 -22.39 -1.44
N THR A 301 11.46 -23.37 -0.67
CA THR A 301 11.74 -23.42 0.78
C THR A 301 13.23 -23.69 1.07
N PRO A 302 13.75 -23.17 2.22
CA PRO A 302 13.11 -22.35 3.24
C PRO A 302 12.94 -20.89 2.82
N VAL A 303 11.76 -20.31 3.08
CA VAL A 303 11.45 -18.91 2.78
C VAL A 303 11.09 -18.18 4.07
N GLU A 304 11.76 -17.06 4.35
CA GLU A 304 11.45 -16.17 5.46
C GLU A 304 10.68 -14.95 4.95
N ILE A 305 9.50 -14.70 5.51
CA ILE A 305 8.54 -13.71 5.02
C ILE A 305 8.02 -12.91 6.19
N VAL A 306 7.91 -11.59 6.01
CA VAL A 306 7.24 -10.71 6.98
C VAL A 306 5.80 -10.53 6.54
N LEU A 307 4.86 -11.04 7.34
CA LEU A 307 3.42 -10.96 7.09
C LEU A 307 2.73 -10.13 8.17
N PRO A 308 1.69 -9.35 7.82
CA PRO A 308 0.85 -8.70 8.83
C PRO A 308 0.09 -9.75 9.64
N ALA A 309 -0.21 -9.48 10.90
CA ALA A 309 -1.08 -10.36 11.68
C ALA A 309 -2.43 -10.52 10.98
N GLY A 310 -2.91 -11.77 10.86
CA GLY A 310 -4.14 -12.09 10.15
C GLY A 310 -4.10 -13.47 9.47
N ARG A 311 -5.06 -13.68 8.58
CA ARG A 311 -5.21 -14.95 7.83
C ARG A 311 -4.50 -14.84 6.48
N HIS A 312 -3.63 -15.82 6.19
CA HIS A 312 -2.87 -15.89 4.94
C HIS A 312 -3.02 -17.28 4.32
N GLN A 313 -3.21 -17.32 3.01
CA GLN A 313 -3.24 -18.57 2.26
C GLN A 313 -1.80 -18.94 1.86
N VAL A 314 -1.34 -20.10 2.30
CA VAL A 314 -0.01 -20.64 1.95
C VAL A 314 -0.21 -21.86 1.06
N THR A 315 0.43 -21.80 -0.10
CA THR A 315 0.46 -22.91 -1.07
C THR A 315 1.91 -23.30 -1.31
N VAL A 316 2.22 -24.60 -1.16
CA VAL A 316 3.53 -25.16 -1.49
C VAL A 316 3.32 -26.26 -2.51
N ALA A 317 3.95 -26.11 -3.68
CA ALA A 317 3.82 -27.03 -4.81
C ALA A 317 5.19 -27.56 -5.24
N LYS A 318 5.23 -28.82 -5.67
CA LYS A 318 6.39 -29.45 -6.29
C LYS A 318 5.92 -30.47 -7.32
N ASP A 319 6.62 -30.58 -8.44
CA ASP A 319 6.31 -31.57 -9.46
C ASP A 319 6.41 -33.00 -8.90
N GLY A 320 5.39 -33.82 -9.16
CA GLY A 320 5.29 -35.18 -8.66
C GLY A 320 4.76 -35.30 -7.23
N TYR A 321 4.35 -34.20 -6.58
CA TYR A 321 3.80 -34.16 -5.23
C TYR A 321 2.43 -33.47 -5.18
N GLU A 322 1.61 -33.88 -4.19
CA GLU A 322 0.34 -33.21 -3.90
C GLU A 322 0.60 -31.77 -3.42
N THR A 323 -0.10 -30.81 -4.00
CA THR A 323 0.01 -29.41 -3.59
C THR A 323 -0.55 -29.19 -2.18
N TYR A 324 0.30 -28.67 -1.30
CA TYR A 324 -0.15 -28.22 0.01
C TYR A 324 -0.81 -26.83 -0.12
N ASN A 325 -2.05 -26.70 0.33
CA ASN A 325 -2.78 -25.44 0.33
C ASN A 325 -3.55 -25.28 1.65
N ARG A 326 -3.15 -24.32 2.48
CA ARG A 326 -3.80 -24.04 3.77
C ARG A 326 -3.83 -22.55 4.08
N VAL A 327 -4.87 -22.15 4.83
CA VAL A 327 -4.95 -20.85 5.46
C VAL A 327 -4.31 -20.93 6.84
N ILE A 328 -3.26 -20.13 7.06
CA ILE A 328 -2.61 -19.96 8.36
C ILE A 328 -3.09 -18.68 9.02
N THR A 329 -3.06 -18.62 10.34
CA THR A 329 -3.35 -17.39 11.10
C THR A 329 -2.06 -16.92 11.78
N VAL A 330 -1.56 -15.78 11.34
CA VAL A 330 -0.33 -15.17 11.86
C VAL A 330 -0.70 -14.23 13.01
N ASN A 331 -0.27 -14.56 14.23
CA ASN A 331 -0.44 -13.73 15.43
C ASN A 331 0.90 -13.27 16.02
N GLY A 332 2.02 -13.74 15.50
CA GLY A 332 3.39 -13.45 15.89
C GLY A 332 4.35 -14.28 15.04
N ASN A 333 5.66 -14.20 15.33
CA ASN A 333 6.66 -14.99 14.61
C ASN A 333 6.37 -16.48 14.70
N ASP A 334 6.34 -17.16 13.54
CA ASP A 334 5.94 -18.56 13.44
C ASP A 334 6.72 -19.30 12.33
N THR A 335 6.78 -20.61 12.43
CA THR A 335 7.39 -21.49 11.42
C THR A 335 6.36 -22.50 10.92
N VAL A 336 6.05 -22.39 9.64
CA VAL A 336 5.12 -23.30 8.96
C VAL A 336 5.90 -24.48 8.37
N TRP A 337 5.74 -25.66 8.93
CA TRP A 337 6.30 -26.90 8.41
C TRP A 337 5.32 -27.58 7.46
N VAL A 338 5.76 -27.80 6.22
CA VAL A 338 4.99 -28.46 5.17
C VAL A 338 5.62 -29.81 4.87
N LYS A 339 4.82 -30.86 4.92
CA LYS A 339 5.20 -32.19 4.46
C LYS A 339 4.47 -32.47 3.15
N LEU A 340 5.20 -32.56 2.05
CA LEU A 340 4.67 -32.88 0.74
C LEU A 340 4.54 -34.40 0.57
N ARG A 341 3.41 -34.85 0.01
CA ARG A 341 3.14 -36.27 -0.26
C ARG A 341 3.34 -36.57 -1.74
N PRO A 342 4.03 -37.63 -2.13
CA PRO A 342 4.11 -38.03 -3.52
C PRO A 342 2.71 -38.29 -4.11
N ASN A 343 2.50 -37.91 -5.38
CA ASN A 343 1.27 -38.28 -6.09
C ASN A 343 1.14 -39.79 -6.17
N LYS A 344 -0.06 -40.31 -5.98
CA LYS A 344 -0.33 -41.79 -5.98
C LYS A 344 -0.18 -42.45 -7.35
N ASP A 345 0.00 -41.65 -8.42
CA ASP A 345 -0.01 -42.11 -9.82
C ASP A 345 1.34 -41.86 -10.53
N SER A 346 2.47 -41.89 -9.82
CA SER A 346 3.82 -41.83 -10.42
C SER A 346 4.61 -43.10 -10.11
#